data_326664b04c2a5959fad3f098c4fa6b0c
#
_entry.id   326664b04c2a5959fad3f098c4fa6b0c
#
_cell.length_a   1.000
_cell.length_b   1.000
_cell.length_c   1.000
_cell.angle_alpha   90.00
_cell.angle_beta   90.00
_cell.angle_gamma   90.00
#
_symmetry.space_group_name_H-M   'P 1'
#
loop_
_entity.id
_entity.type
_entity.pdbx_description
1 polymer ?
#
loop_
_entity_poly.entity_id
_entity_poly.type
_entity_poly.pdbx_seq_one_letter_code
_entity_poly.pdbx_strand_id
1 'polypeptide(L)'
;KAIGRKIKLRKGWEKERDGIMADVIHAKFSQNPALAQALIDTGDAELIEGNTWNDNYWGVCGCARCRSEGTKGLNKLGQILMAERKALMATRTDAAVTEEA
;
A
#
# COMPACT_ATOMS: atom_id res chain seq x y z
N LYS A 1 -18.31 9.74 -21.08
CA LYS A 1 -17.38 10.18 -20.03
C LYS A 1 -18.09 10.84 -18.86
N ALA A 2 -19.12 11.63 -19.15
CA ALA A 2 -19.89 12.21 -18.07
C ALA A 2 -20.54 11.13 -17.23
N ILE A 3 -20.99 10.05 -17.85
CA ILE A 3 -21.59 8.94 -17.16
C ILE A 3 -20.57 8.30 -16.22
N GLY A 4 -19.34 8.11 -16.72
CA GLY A 4 -18.29 7.53 -15.89
C GLY A 4 -17.99 8.35 -14.67
N ARG A 5 -17.98 9.68 -14.83
CA ARG A 5 -17.72 10.55 -13.68
C ARG A 5 -18.82 10.46 -12.65
N LYS A 6 -20.08 10.39 -13.10
CA LYS A 6 -21.19 10.27 -12.17
C LYS A 6 -21.11 8.98 -11.38
N ILE A 7 -20.69 7.90 -12.02
CA ILE A 7 -20.54 6.62 -11.34
C ILE A 7 -19.47 6.73 -10.27
N LYS A 8 -18.38 7.45 -10.56
CA LYS A 8 -17.28 7.58 -9.59
C LYS A 8 -17.67 8.36 -8.36
N LEU A 9 -18.73 9.14 -8.43
CA LEU A 9 -19.17 9.92 -7.26
C LEU A 9 -19.98 9.09 -6.27
N ARG A 10 -20.16 7.80 -6.53
CA ARG A 10 -20.84 6.91 -5.60
C ARG A 10 -20.13 6.92 -4.25
N LYS A 11 -20.92 6.97 -3.20
CA LYS A 11 -20.38 6.95 -1.84
C LYS A 11 -19.61 5.66 -1.59
N GLY A 12 -18.52 5.78 -0.86
CA GLY A 12 -17.74 4.61 -0.50
C GLY A 12 -16.75 4.17 -1.55
N TRP A 13 -16.70 4.85 -2.70
CA TRP A 13 -15.78 4.46 -3.77
C TRP A 13 -14.33 4.43 -3.29
N GLU A 14 -13.94 5.40 -2.48
CA GLU A 14 -12.55 5.47 -2.04
C GLU A 14 -12.21 4.29 -1.14
N LYS A 15 -13.12 3.89 -0.27
CA LYS A 15 -12.89 2.71 0.56
C LYS A 15 -12.83 1.45 -0.27
N GLU A 16 -13.68 1.33 -1.27
CA GLU A 16 -13.65 0.17 -2.17
C GLU A 16 -12.32 0.11 -2.90
N ARG A 17 -11.84 1.24 -3.37
CA ARG A 17 -10.59 1.29 -4.11
C ARG A 17 -9.42 0.87 -3.23
N ASP A 18 -9.37 1.36 -1.99
CA ASP A 18 -8.33 0.99 -1.05
C ASP A 18 -8.38 -0.50 -0.74
N GLY A 19 -9.58 -1.05 -0.54
CA GLY A 19 -9.74 -2.46 -0.26
C GLY A 19 -9.30 -3.34 -1.42
N ILE A 20 -9.64 -2.93 -2.64
CA ILE A 20 -9.21 -3.67 -3.82
C ILE A 20 -7.69 -3.67 -3.93
N MET A 21 -7.06 -2.52 -3.70
CA MET A 21 -5.60 -2.45 -3.75
C MET A 21 -4.98 -3.33 -2.67
N ALA A 22 -5.54 -3.33 -1.47
CA ALA A 22 -5.03 -4.18 -0.40
C ALA A 22 -5.13 -5.65 -0.77
N ASP A 23 -6.23 -6.05 -1.40
CA ASP A 23 -6.41 -7.44 -1.84
C ASP A 23 -5.39 -7.81 -2.90
N VAL A 24 -5.14 -6.91 -3.85
CA VAL A 24 -4.15 -7.15 -4.91
C VAL A 24 -2.76 -7.31 -4.29
N ILE A 25 -2.40 -6.44 -3.37
CA ILE A 25 -1.11 -6.49 -2.71
C ILE A 25 -0.97 -7.79 -1.92
N HIS A 26 -2.02 -8.16 -1.17
CA HIS A 26 -1.98 -9.40 -0.40
C HIS A 26 -1.78 -10.60 -1.32
N ALA A 27 -2.51 -10.66 -2.44
CA ALA A 27 -2.37 -11.76 -3.38
C ALA A 27 -0.94 -11.81 -3.94
N LYS A 28 -0.38 -10.66 -4.29
CA LYS A 28 0.95 -10.61 -4.84
C LYS A 28 1.99 -11.17 -3.88
N PHE A 29 1.95 -10.74 -2.63
CA PHE A 29 2.94 -11.18 -1.66
C PHE A 29 2.68 -12.62 -1.18
N SER A 30 1.42 -13.05 -1.18
CA SER A 30 1.09 -14.44 -0.83
C SER A 30 1.65 -15.41 -1.85
N GLN A 31 1.74 -15.01 -3.10
CA GLN A 31 2.15 -15.89 -4.19
C GLN A 31 3.63 -15.75 -4.55
N ASN A 32 4.36 -14.85 -3.88
CA ASN A 32 5.74 -14.57 -4.20
C ASN A 32 6.58 -14.52 -2.93
N PRO A 33 7.04 -15.70 -2.44
CA PRO A 33 7.78 -15.74 -1.17
C PRO A 33 9.01 -14.85 -1.14
N ALA A 34 9.71 -14.70 -2.26
CA ALA A 34 10.89 -13.82 -2.29
C ALA A 34 10.50 -12.36 -2.08
N LEU A 35 9.38 -11.94 -2.66
CA LEU A 35 8.89 -10.58 -2.45
C LEU A 35 8.43 -10.39 -1.01
N ALA A 36 7.75 -11.40 -0.46
CA ALA A 36 7.31 -11.33 0.93
C ALA A 36 8.51 -11.18 1.86
N GLN A 37 9.56 -11.93 1.61
CA GLN A 37 10.76 -11.83 2.43
C GLN A 37 11.40 -10.45 2.31
N ALA A 38 11.46 -9.90 1.09
CA ALA A 38 12.01 -8.57 0.89
C ALA A 38 11.22 -7.53 1.67
N LEU A 39 9.89 -7.66 1.70
CA LEU A 39 9.05 -6.74 2.46
C LEU A 39 9.31 -6.88 3.96
N ILE A 40 9.40 -8.11 4.45
CA ILE A 40 9.70 -8.36 5.86
C ILE A 40 11.06 -7.80 6.23
N ASP A 41 12.04 -7.91 5.31
CA ASP A 41 13.40 -7.45 5.58
C ASP A 41 13.48 -5.94 5.76
N THR A 42 12.46 -5.18 5.34
CA THR A 42 12.45 -3.75 5.59
C THR A 42 12.22 -3.43 7.08
N GLY A 43 11.86 -4.44 7.88
CA GLY A 43 11.72 -4.28 9.32
C GLY A 43 10.55 -3.39 9.68
N ASP A 44 10.81 -2.33 10.43
CA ASP A 44 9.77 -1.38 10.81
C ASP A 44 9.97 -0.02 10.13
N ALA A 45 10.72 -0.01 9.03
CA ALA A 45 10.95 1.23 8.30
C ALA A 45 9.64 1.76 7.71
N GLU A 46 9.53 3.07 7.64
CA GLU A 46 8.40 3.68 6.98
C GLU A 46 8.53 3.48 5.48
N LEU A 47 7.48 2.98 4.84
CA LEU A 47 7.50 2.73 3.41
C LEU A 47 6.72 3.83 2.70
N ILE A 48 7.38 4.50 1.78
CA ILE A 48 6.78 5.62 1.05
C ILE A 48 6.89 5.35 -0.44
N GLU A 49 5.75 5.43 -1.13
CA GLU A 49 5.73 5.28 -2.58
C GLU A 49 6.04 6.63 -3.20
N GLY A 50 7.28 6.83 -3.63
CA GLY A 50 7.69 8.09 -4.22
C GLY A 50 7.41 8.14 -5.70
N ASN A 51 7.03 9.33 -6.19
CA ASN A 51 6.81 9.52 -7.61
C ASN A 51 7.01 10.99 -7.96
N THR A 52 6.97 11.30 -9.28
CA THR A 52 7.09 12.66 -9.75
C THR A 52 5.96 13.04 -10.72
N TRP A 53 4.90 12.22 -10.78
CA TRP A 53 3.81 12.43 -11.72
C TRP A 53 2.50 12.79 -11.03
N ASN A 54 2.60 13.45 -9.88
CA ASN A 54 1.45 14.01 -9.16
C ASN A 54 0.51 12.99 -8.55
N ASP A 55 1.00 11.78 -8.26
CA ASP A 55 0.19 10.79 -7.57
C ASP A 55 0.35 10.99 -6.07
N ASN A 56 -0.53 11.78 -5.49
CA ASN A 56 -0.52 12.01 -4.05
C ASN A 56 -1.63 11.23 -3.35
N TYR A 57 -2.24 10.28 -4.04
CA TYR A 57 -3.17 9.36 -3.41
C TYR A 57 -2.45 8.08 -2.97
N TRP A 58 -1.87 7.35 -3.95
CA TRP A 58 -1.16 6.12 -3.61
C TRP A 58 0.22 6.38 -3.05
N GLY A 59 0.84 7.48 -3.41
CA GLY A 59 2.18 7.78 -2.99
C GLY A 59 2.37 9.23 -2.58
N VAL A 60 3.59 9.69 -2.72
CA VAL A 60 3.99 11.06 -2.40
C VAL A 60 4.74 11.61 -3.61
N CYS A 61 4.22 12.68 -4.21
CA CYS A 61 4.86 13.27 -5.38
C CYS A 61 5.96 14.23 -4.94
N GLY A 62 7.16 14.03 -5.49
CA GLY A 62 8.31 14.86 -5.20
C GLY A 62 8.65 15.86 -6.28
N CYS A 63 7.73 16.15 -7.22
CA CYS A 63 8.02 17.12 -8.27
C CYS A 63 8.10 18.53 -7.69
N ALA A 64 8.73 19.43 -8.46
CA ALA A 64 8.97 20.79 -7.99
C ALA A 64 7.68 21.50 -7.60
N ARG A 65 6.61 21.28 -8.38
CA ARG A 65 5.33 21.94 -8.10
C ARG A 65 4.76 21.49 -6.77
N CYS A 66 4.70 20.17 -6.54
CA CYS A 66 4.15 19.66 -5.28
C CYS A 66 4.98 20.10 -4.10
N ARG A 67 6.30 20.13 -4.26
CA ARG A 67 7.18 20.56 -3.17
C ARG A 67 6.97 22.03 -2.86
N SER A 68 6.86 22.88 -3.89
CA SER A 68 6.70 24.31 -3.66
C SER A 68 5.32 24.63 -3.09
N GLU A 69 4.30 23.85 -3.42
CA GLU A 69 2.94 24.05 -2.92
C GLU A 69 2.73 23.42 -1.55
N GLY A 70 3.70 22.65 -1.07
CA GLY A 70 3.55 21.98 0.21
C GLY A 70 2.54 20.86 0.20
N THR A 71 2.27 20.30 -0.99
CA THR A 71 1.32 19.21 -1.12
C THR A 71 1.82 17.97 -0.39
N LYS A 72 0.97 17.41 0.47
CA LYS A 72 1.31 16.21 1.20
C LYS A 72 0.62 15.02 0.57
N GLY A 73 1.40 13.99 0.24
CA GLY A 73 0.83 12.77 -0.31
C GLY A 73 0.21 11.90 0.77
N LEU A 74 -0.84 11.20 0.42
CA LEU A 74 -1.50 10.28 1.34
C LEU A 74 -0.72 8.98 1.53
N ASN A 75 0.07 8.60 0.54
CA ASN A 75 0.89 7.39 0.62
C ASN A 75 0.05 6.15 0.95
N LYS A 76 -1.11 6.02 0.31
CA LYS A 76 -1.98 4.88 0.59
C LYS A 76 -1.31 3.55 0.30
N LEU A 77 -0.55 3.49 -0.80
CA LEU A 77 0.14 2.26 -1.16
C LEU A 77 1.19 1.89 -0.10
N GLY A 78 1.94 2.88 0.37
CA GLY A 78 2.90 2.63 1.43
C GLY A 78 2.23 2.14 2.70
N GLN A 79 1.08 2.72 3.05
CA GLN A 79 0.33 2.28 4.22
C GLN A 79 -0.14 0.83 4.05
N ILE A 80 -0.63 0.48 2.87
CA ILE A 80 -1.08 -0.88 2.59
C ILE A 80 0.10 -1.85 2.68
N LEU A 81 1.25 -1.47 2.14
CA LEU A 81 2.44 -2.32 2.21
C LEU A 81 2.90 -2.53 3.64
N MET A 82 2.85 -1.48 4.46
CA MET A 82 3.22 -1.62 5.87
C MET A 82 2.25 -2.52 6.61
N ALA A 83 0.96 -2.45 6.28
CA ALA A 83 -0.03 -3.34 6.89
C ALA A 83 0.19 -4.78 6.44
N GLU A 84 0.51 -4.99 5.17
CA GLU A 84 0.79 -6.33 4.66
C GLU A 84 2.04 -6.90 5.33
N ARG A 85 3.07 -6.08 5.51
CA ARG A 85 4.28 -6.50 6.20
C ARG A 85 3.96 -6.96 7.62
N LYS A 86 3.13 -6.22 8.32
CA LYS A 86 2.75 -6.58 9.67
C LYS A 86 2.04 -7.92 9.69
N ALA A 87 1.14 -8.14 8.74
CA ALA A 87 0.41 -9.41 8.64
C ALA A 87 1.35 -10.56 8.34
N LEU A 88 2.31 -10.36 7.43
CA LEU A 88 3.27 -11.39 7.08
C LEU A 88 4.15 -11.76 8.27
N MET A 89 4.58 -10.75 9.02
CA MET A 89 5.43 -11.00 10.19
C MET A 89 4.66 -11.75 11.26
N ALA A 90 3.39 -11.42 11.47
CA ALA A 90 2.57 -12.13 12.45
C ALA A 90 2.37 -13.59 12.04
N THR A 91 2.12 -13.84 10.77
CA THR A 91 1.94 -15.19 10.26
C THR A 91 3.22 -16.02 10.44
N ARG A 92 4.38 -15.43 10.17
CA ARG A 92 5.63 -16.12 10.34
C ARG A 92 5.91 -16.46 11.78
N THR A 93 5.60 -15.51 12.68
CA THR A 93 5.78 -15.75 14.11
C THR A 93 4.92 -16.92 14.58
N ASP A 94 3.65 -16.94 14.11
CA ASP A 94 2.76 -18.05 14.46
C ASP A 94 3.28 -19.37 13.93
N ALA A 95 3.78 -19.38 12.70
CA ALA A 95 4.32 -20.59 12.11
C ALA A 95 5.54 -21.09 12.88
N ALA A 96 6.42 -20.16 13.28
CA ALA A 96 7.61 -20.52 14.04
C ALA A 96 7.22 -21.13 15.38
N VAL A 97 6.24 -20.53 16.05
CA VAL A 97 5.76 -21.06 17.34
C VAL A 97 5.19 -22.46 17.14
N THR A 98 4.42 -22.66 16.09
CA THR A 98 3.83 -23.96 15.79
C THR A 98 4.91 -25.00 15.56
N GLU A 99 5.96 -24.65 14.86
CA GLU A 99 7.04 -25.59 14.58
C GLU A 99 7.76 -26.02 15.85
N GLU A 100 7.89 -25.11 16.81
CA GLU A 100 8.56 -25.42 18.06
C GLU A 100 7.69 -26.27 18.97
N ALA A 101 6.40 -26.15 18.82
CA ALA A 101 5.50 -26.91 19.66
C ALA A 101 5.44 -28.37 19.25
#